data_0e75f310aa9d6447f66dacfb973fe542
#
_entry.id   0e75f310aa9d6447f66dacfb973fe542
#
_cell.length_a   1.000
_cell.length_b   1.000
_cell.length_c   1.000
_cell.angle_alpha   90.00
_cell.angle_beta   90.00
_cell.angle_gamma   90.00
#
_symmetry.space_group_name_H-M   'P 1'
#
loop_
_entity.id
_entity.type
_entity.pdbx_description
1 polymer ?
#
loop_
_entity_poly.entity_id
_entity_poly.type
_entity_poly.pdbx_seq_one_letter_code
_entity_poly.pdbx_strand_id
1 'polypeptide(L)'
;MEINPGSRPTPASTEATAPTQVQSLFNAIAPSYDLLNHLLSFGLDRRWWRRSAQAFADILANPSARILDLCCGTGDMTAALLALRPKPSNNLGAPGPDPRTRAATDPNGPTPEPLTGLDFSPEMLHRARQKFPTPQIQWLEGDAMHLPFPDNSIDLITTAFGFRNLPNYAAALAEFHRVLAPNGRLGILECNHPEGLSGIGYNLYLHHGLPLIGGLISRQPAAYKYLPASIAKFPRPPQMLQLLREANFTQPTWTGYFLKAAGLYQATKR
;
A
#
# COMPACT_ATOMS: atom_id res chain seq x y z
N MET A 1 2.03 -22.25 16.52
CA MET A 1 2.06 -20.83 16.98
C MET A 1 0.86 -20.17 16.32
N GLU A 2 -0.08 -19.70 17.10
CA GLU A 2 -1.30 -19.06 16.61
C GLU A 2 -0.96 -17.79 15.83
N ILE A 3 -1.55 -17.62 14.65
CA ILE A 3 -1.33 -16.44 13.81
C ILE A 3 -2.11 -15.28 14.44
N ASN A 4 -1.45 -14.12 14.61
CA ASN A 4 -2.12 -12.92 15.08
C ASN A 4 -3.27 -12.55 14.13
N PRO A 5 -4.52 -12.45 14.60
CA PRO A 5 -5.69 -12.25 13.74
C PRO A 5 -5.76 -10.83 13.14
N GLY A 6 -5.04 -9.84 13.68
CA GLY A 6 -5.10 -8.46 13.21
C GLY A 6 -4.52 -7.44 14.19
N SER A 7 -4.63 -6.16 13.84
CA SER A 7 -4.10 -5.06 14.63
C SER A 7 -4.82 -4.89 15.96
N ARG A 8 -4.04 -4.70 17.02
CA ARG A 8 -4.51 -4.33 18.36
C ARG A 8 -3.58 -3.24 18.90
N PRO A 9 -3.92 -1.93 18.68
CA PRO A 9 -3.04 -0.80 19.04
C PRO A 9 -2.66 -0.76 20.53
N THR A 10 -3.56 -1.20 21.39
CA THR A 10 -3.32 -1.31 22.83
C THR A 10 -3.70 -2.70 23.34
N PRO A 11 -3.22 -3.16 24.51
CA PRO A 11 -3.66 -4.43 25.10
C PRO A 11 -5.17 -4.52 25.34
N ALA A 12 -5.85 -3.37 25.54
CA ALA A 12 -7.30 -3.29 25.74
C ALA A 12 -8.09 -3.19 24.43
N SER A 13 -7.42 -3.12 23.27
CA SER A 13 -8.11 -3.01 21.98
C SER A 13 -8.80 -4.31 21.60
N THR A 14 -10.06 -4.18 21.18
CA THR A 14 -10.83 -5.25 20.55
C THR A 14 -10.83 -5.06 19.03
N GLU A 15 -11.37 -6.03 18.29
CA GLU A 15 -11.55 -5.90 16.83
C GLU A 15 -12.44 -4.68 16.49
N ALA A 16 -13.47 -4.44 17.28
CA ALA A 16 -14.39 -3.32 17.08
C ALA A 16 -13.77 -1.94 17.40
N THR A 17 -12.86 -1.85 18.39
CA THR A 17 -12.29 -0.56 18.82
C THR A 17 -10.96 -0.23 18.12
N ALA A 18 -10.26 -1.22 17.57
CA ALA A 18 -8.97 -1.03 16.94
C ALA A 18 -9.02 -0.03 15.76
N PRO A 19 -10.01 -0.05 14.84
CA PRO A 19 -10.05 0.87 13.71
C PRO A 19 -10.06 2.34 14.13
N THR A 20 -10.94 2.73 15.07
CA THR A 20 -11.03 4.10 15.56
C THR A 20 -9.74 4.59 16.24
N GLN A 21 -9.08 3.70 16.99
CA GLN A 21 -7.81 4.03 17.64
C GLN A 21 -6.69 4.22 16.63
N VAL A 22 -6.63 3.35 15.61
CA VAL A 22 -5.67 3.45 14.50
C VAL A 22 -5.92 4.73 13.71
N GLN A 23 -7.19 5.04 13.37
CA GLN A 23 -7.54 6.27 12.66
C GLN A 23 -7.11 7.53 13.42
N SER A 24 -7.42 7.61 14.72
CA SER A 24 -7.01 8.74 15.55
C SER A 24 -5.49 8.92 15.57
N LEU A 25 -4.74 7.81 15.63
CA LEU A 25 -3.29 7.84 15.61
C LEU A 25 -2.77 8.37 14.26
N PHE A 26 -3.29 7.89 13.14
CA PHE A 26 -2.86 8.32 11.80
C PHE A 26 -3.27 9.77 11.51
N ASN A 27 -4.45 10.21 11.92
CA ASN A 27 -4.86 11.62 11.85
C ASN A 27 -3.88 12.53 12.60
N ALA A 28 -3.45 12.12 13.80
CA ALA A 28 -2.53 12.91 14.62
C ALA A 28 -1.11 13.02 14.03
N ILE A 29 -0.62 11.98 13.36
CA ILE A 29 0.73 11.97 12.78
C ILE A 29 0.77 12.43 11.32
N ALA A 30 -0.36 12.58 10.65
CA ALA A 30 -0.43 12.96 9.24
C ALA A 30 0.46 14.15 8.88
N PRO A 31 0.60 15.22 9.71
CA PRO A 31 1.49 16.34 9.42
C PRO A 31 2.97 15.98 9.23
N SER A 32 3.46 14.96 9.90
CA SER A 32 4.86 14.52 9.87
C SER A 32 5.06 13.15 9.24
N TYR A 33 3.99 12.53 8.72
CA TYR A 33 3.98 11.14 8.27
C TYR A 33 5.03 10.85 7.19
N ASP A 34 5.09 11.67 6.14
CA ASP A 34 6.03 11.47 5.04
C ASP A 34 7.49 11.61 5.50
N LEU A 35 7.78 12.64 6.33
CA LEU A 35 9.10 12.83 6.89
C LEU A 35 9.52 11.62 7.73
N LEU A 36 8.59 11.12 8.55
CA LEU A 36 8.84 9.97 9.39
C LEU A 36 9.12 8.71 8.57
N ASN A 37 8.32 8.41 7.57
CA ASN A 37 8.54 7.28 6.68
C ASN A 37 9.90 7.34 5.99
N HIS A 38 10.30 8.52 5.50
CA HIS A 38 11.60 8.74 4.88
C HIS A 38 12.77 8.51 5.85
N LEU A 39 12.66 9.02 7.06
CA LEU A 39 13.68 8.81 8.08
C LEU A 39 13.74 7.34 8.51
N LEU A 40 12.58 6.70 8.73
CA LEU A 40 12.46 5.31 9.15
C LEU A 40 13.00 4.31 8.14
N SER A 41 12.83 4.62 6.87
CA SER A 41 13.28 3.79 5.77
C SER A 41 14.68 4.16 5.26
N PHE A 42 15.34 5.17 5.86
CA PHE A 42 16.57 5.77 5.31
C PHE A 42 16.41 6.22 3.86
N GLY A 43 15.19 6.70 3.47
CA GLY A 43 14.85 7.08 2.11
C GLY A 43 14.68 5.93 1.13
N LEU A 44 14.69 4.68 1.60
CA LEU A 44 14.51 3.49 0.76
C LEU A 44 13.04 3.25 0.36
N ASP A 45 12.08 3.83 1.06
CA ASP A 45 10.65 3.76 0.81
C ASP A 45 10.29 4.05 -0.66
N ARG A 46 10.85 5.12 -1.25
CA ARG A 46 10.64 5.47 -2.67
C ARG A 46 11.08 4.36 -3.63
N ARG A 47 12.18 3.66 -3.30
CA ARG A 47 12.66 2.51 -4.07
C ARG A 47 11.72 1.32 -3.92
N TRP A 48 11.20 1.09 -2.70
CA TRP A 48 10.28 0.00 -2.42
C TRP A 48 8.96 0.20 -3.14
N TRP A 49 8.36 1.40 -3.10
CA TRP A 49 7.14 1.71 -3.86
C TRP A 49 7.33 1.49 -5.36
N ARG A 50 8.40 2.06 -5.94
CA ARG A 50 8.69 1.89 -7.37
C ARG A 50 8.88 0.44 -7.76
N ARG A 51 9.65 -0.32 -6.99
CA ARG A 51 9.91 -1.74 -7.24
C ARG A 51 8.63 -2.56 -7.09
N SER A 52 7.77 -2.25 -6.13
CA SER A 52 6.48 -2.90 -5.92
C SER A 52 5.52 -2.59 -7.06
N ALA A 53 5.44 -1.35 -7.52
CA ALA A 53 4.65 -0.99 -8.69
C ALA A 53 5.12 -1.71 -9.97
N GLN A 54 6.44 -1.82 -10.17
CA GLN A 54 7.01 -2.54 -11.32
C GLN A 54 6.63 -4.03 -11.37
N ALA A 55 6.36 -4.65 -10.24
CA ALA A 55 5.89 -6.04 -10.19
C ALA A 55 4.51 -6.24 -10.84
N PHE A 56 3.79 -5.16 -11.13
CA PHE A 56 2.47 -5.14 -11.75
C PHE A 56 2.45 -4.34 -13.06
N ALA A 57 3.61 -4.12 -13.68
CA ALA A 57 3.74 -3.30 -14.88
C ALA A 57 2.89 -3.80 -16.06
N ASP A 58 2.68 -5.10 -16.16
CA ASP A 58 1.82 -5.75 -17.14
C ASP A 58 0.35 -5.32 -17.01
N ILE A 59 -0.19 -5.31 -15.79
CA ILE A 59 -1.56 -4.84 -15.54
C ILE A 59 -1.64 -3.32 -15.70
N LEU A 60 -0.64 -2.59 -15.19
CA LEU A 60 -0.60 -1.14 -15.25
C LEU A 60 -0.50 -0.61 -16.69
N ALA A 61 0.07 -1.38 -17.61
CA ALA A 61 0.13 -1.04 -19.03
C ALA A 61 -1.25 -1.07 -19.72
N ASN A 62 -2.23 -1.79 -19.15
CA ASN A 62 -3.60 -1.80 -19.68
C ASN A 62 -4.35 -0.52 -19.23
N PRO A 63 -4.72 0.39 -20.15
CA PRO A 63 -5.42 1.63 -19.80
C PRO A 63 -6.80 1.40 -19.17
N SER A 64 -7.46 0.28 -19.47
CA SER A 64 -8.78 -0.06 -18.94
C SER A 64 -8.72 -0.80 -17.60
N ALA A 65 -7.53 -1.16 -17.09
CA ALA A 65 -7.42 -1.85 -15.82
C ALA A 65 -7.85 -0.96 -14.66
N ARG A 66 -8.69 -1.49 -13.79
CA ARG A 66 -9.18 -0.83 -12.57
C ARG A 66 -8.25 -1.15 -11.41
N ILE A 67 -7.59 -0.13 -10.91
CA ILE A 67 -6.54 -0.23 -9.90
C ILE A 67 -7.01 0.42 -8.61
N LEU A 68 -6.88 -0.31 -7.51
CA LEU A 68 -7.24 0.13 -6.16
C LEU A 68 -6.02 0.03 -5.23
N ASP A 69 -5.60 1.17 -4.69
CA ASP A 69 -4.56 1.25 -3.66
C ASP A 69 -5.22 1.48 -2.30
N LEU A 70 -5.18 0.47 -1.44
CA LEU A 70 -5.83 0.46 -0.12
C LEU A 70 -4.89 0.96 0.97
N CYS A 71 -5.46 1.66 1.96
CA CYS A 71 -4.69 2.32 3.00
C CYS A 71 -3.62 3.22 2.37
N CYS A 72 -4.03 4.00 1.37
CA CYS A 72 -3.13 4.74 0.48
C CYS A 72 -2.38 5.88 1.19
N GLY A 73 -2.82 6.27 2.38
CA GLY A 73 -2.21 7.33 3.18
C GLY A 73 -2.09 8.64 2.41
N THR A 74 -0.88 9.18 2.33
CA THR A 74 -0.55 10.40 1.57
C THR A 74 -0.33 10.16 0.07
N GLY A 75 -0.56 8.93 -0.44
CA GLY A 75 -0.63 8.61 -1.87
C GLY A 75 0.67 8.24 -2.57
N ASP A 76 1.75 7.96 -1.85
CA ASP A 76 3.06 7.67 -2.48
C ASP A 76 3.05 6.38 -3.32
N MET A 77 2.41 5.32 -2.83
CA MET A 77 2.27 4.08 -3.62
C MET A 77 1.34 4.30 -4.80
N THR A 78 0.21 4.99 -4.60
CA THR A 78 -0.73 5.35 -5.68
C THR A 78 -0.01 6.12 -6.80
N ALA A 79 0.83 7.10 -6.44
CA ALA A 79 1.63 7.85 -7.42
C ALA A 79 2.69 6.99 -8.13
N ALA A 80 3.29 6.02 -7.43
CA ALA A 80 4.23 5.09 -8.04
C ALA A 80 3.55 4.16 -9.05
N LEU A 81 2.30 3.74 -8.80
CA LEU A 81 1.47 2.98 -9.73
C LEU A 81 1.10 3.85 -10.95
N LEU A 82 0.65 5.09 -10.71
CA LEU A 82 0.28 6.02 -11.77
C LEU A 82 1.45 6.28 -12.73
N ALA A 83 2.67 6.38 -12.22
CA ALA A 83 3.86 6.63 -13.03
C ALA A 83 4.14 5.55 -14.07
N LEU A 84 3.57 4.35 -13.93
CA LEU A 84 3.69 3.23 -14.88
C LEU A 84 2.47 3.09 -15.80
N ARG A 85 1.41 3.90 -15.60
CA ARG A 85 0.23 3.91 -16.47
C ARG A 85 0.55 4.62 -17.80
N PRO A 86 -0.10 4.22 -18.89
CA PRO A 86 -0.06 4.98 -20.13
C PRO A 86 -0.49 6.44 -19.87
N LYS A 87 0.25 7.38 -20.40
CA LYS A 87 -0.16 8.79 -20.33
C LYS A 87 -1.32 9.03 -21.27
N PRO A 88 -2.30 9.88 -20.91
CA PRO A 88 -3.31 10.34 -21.85
C PRO A 88 -2.61 10.90 -23.09
N SER A 89 -3.05 10.55 -24.28
CA SER A 89 -2.51 11.09 -25.52
C SER A 89 -2.90 12.56 -25.61
N ASN A 90 -2.02 13.47 -25.16
CA ASN A 90 -2.14 14.90 -25.39
C ASN A 90 -1.81 15.20 -26.86
N ASN A 91 -2.68 14.85 -27.78
CA ASN A 91 -2.63 15.33 -29.17
C ASN A 91 -3.31 16.71 -29.28
N LEU A 92 -2.81 17.72 -28.52
CA LEU A 92 -2.98 19.11 -28.89
C LEU A 92 -1.72 19.51 -29.66
N GLY A 93 -1.78 19.32 -31.00
CA GLY A 93 -1.11 20.07 -32.04
C GLY A 93 0.33 20.52 -31.80
N ALA A 94 1.31 19.63 -31.83
CA ALA A 94 2.64 19.99 -32.28
C ALA A 94 2.84 19.48 -33.71
N PRO A 95 3.27 20.29 -34.70
CA PRO A 95 3.60 19.81 -36.03
C PRO A 95 4.85 18.91 -35.91
N GLY A 96 4.64 17.59 -35.98
CA GLY A 96 5.71 16.62 -35.95
C GLY A 96 6.33 16.45 -37.35
N PRO A 97 7.63 16.13 -37.43
CA PRO A 97 8.30 15.77 -38.67
C PRO A 97 7.84 14.39 -39.13
N ASP A 98 7.53 14.30 -40.42
CA ASP A 98 7.29 13.12 -41.27
C ASP A 98 6.07 12.21 -40.98
N PRO A 99 5.09 12.20 -41.95
CA PRO A 99 3.91 11.34 -41.90
C PRO A 99 4.19 9.83 -41.97
N ARG A 100 5.40 9.40 -42.24
CA ARG A 100 5.78 7.99 -42.47
C ARG A 100 6.23 7.22 -41.22
N THR A 101 6.43 7.90 -40.08
CA THR A 101 6.81 7.27 -38.81
C THR A 101 5.72 7.24 -37.76
N ARG A 102 4.47 7.53 -38.16
CA ARG A 102 3.32 7.34 -37.27
C ARG A 102 3.03 5.86 -37.09
N ALA A 103 3.67 5.23 -36.11
CA ALA A 103 3.02 4.14 -35.39
C ALA A 103 1.74 4.74 -34.79
N ALA A 104 0.58 4.26 -35.27
CA ALA A 104 -0.74 4.80 -34.97
C ALA A 104 -1.01 4.80 -33.45
N THR A 105 -0.74 5.91 -32.78
CA THR A 105 -1.43 6.24 -31.54
C THR A 105 -2.82 6.70 -31.97
N ASP A 106 -3.80 5.83 -31.81
CA ASP A 106 -5.20 6.16 -32.07
C ASP A 106 -5.57 7.37 -31.18
N PRO A 107 -5.90 8.56 -31.75
CA PRO A 107 -6.31 9.70 -30.96
C PRO A 107 -7.65 9.48 -30.23
N ASN A 108 -8.37 8.42 -30.57
CA ASN A 108 -9.59 7.93 -29.92
C ASN A 108 -9.34 6.71 -29.02
N GLY A 109 -8.07 6.39 -28.71
CA GLY A 109 -7.76 5.33 -27.75
C GLY A 109 -8.44 5.59 -26.41
N PRO A 110 -8.83 4.53 -25.66
CA PRO A 110 -9.53 4.68 -24.39
C PRO A 110 -8.67 5.52 -23.43
N THR A 111 -9.29 6.56 -22.87
CA THR A 111 -8.67 7.31 -21.75
C THR A 111 -8.44 6.32 -20.60
N PRO A 112 -7.22 6.30 -20.00
CA PRO A 112 -6.97 5.43 -18.88
C PRO A 112 -7.96 5.67 -17.74
N GLU A 113 -8.52 4.58 -17.21
CA GLU A 113 -9.34 4.64 -16.01
C GLU A 113 -8.52 5.26 -14.85
N PRO A 114 -9.11 6.16 -14.05
CA PRO A 114 -8.42 6.73 -12.90
C PRO A 114 -8.04 5.61 -11.91
N LEU A 115 -6.87 5.74 -11.27
CA LEU A 115 -6.57 4.92 -10.11
C LEU A 115 -7.41 5.37 -8.93
N THR A 116 -7.85 4.43 -8.09
CA THR A 116 -8.50 4.77 -6.83
C THR A 116 -7.52 4.57 -5.68
N GLY A 117 -7.24 5.64 -4.93
CA GLY A 117 -6.58 5.57 -3.62
C GLY A 117 -7.65 5.63 -2.53
N LEU A 118 -7.76 4.57 -1.72
CA LEU A 118 -8.72 4.49 -0.63
C LEU A 118 -7.99 4.50 0.71
N ASP A 119 -8.44 5.37 1.60
CA ASP A 119 -7.99 5.41 2.99
C ASP A 119 -9.14 5.76 3.93
N PHE A 120 -9.07 5.31 5.16
CA PHE A 120 -10.10 5.61 6.17
C PHE A 120 -9.84 6.93 6.92
N SER A 121 -8.66 7.54 6.73
CA SER A 121 -8.26 8.79 7.36
C SER A 121 -8.52 9.97 6.42
N PRO A 122 -9.50 10.84 6.72
CA PRO A 122 -9.77 12.03 5.90
C PRO A 122 -8.57 12.98 5.86
N GLU A 123 -7.77 13.06 6.93
CA GLU A 123 -6.59 13.91 6.99
C GLU A 123 -5.46 13.41 6.06
N MET A 124 -5.27 12.09 5.97
CA MET A 124 -4.35 11.49 5.00
C MET A 124 -4.77 11.79 3.56
N LEU A 125 -6.06 11.60 3.25
CA LEU A 125 -6.60 11.90 1.92
C LEU A 125 -6.55 13.38 1.57
N HIS A 126 -6.74 14.28 2.55
CA HIS A 126 -6.56 15.71 2.35
C HIS A 126 -5.13 16.01 1.86
N ARG A 127 -4.13 15.43 2.50
CA ARG A 127 -2.71 15.56 2.11
C ARG A 127 -2.41 14.91 0.77
N ALA A 128 -2.99 13.74 0.49
CA ALA A 128 -2.84 13.06 -0.81
C ALA A 128 -3.34 13.95 -1.96
N ARG A 129 -4.51 14.59 -1.80
CA ARG A 129 -5.05 15.55 -2.78
C ARG A 129 -4.16 16.76 -2.99
N GLN A 130 -3.57 17.29 -1.92
CA GLN A 130 -2.63 18.42 -2.01
C GLN A 130 -1.31 18.01 -2.68
N LYS A 131 -0.79 16.84 -2.36
CA LYS A 131 0.48 16.33 -2.85
C LYS A 131 0.42 15.88 -4.32
N PHE A 132 -0.72 15.33 -4.73
CA PHE A 132 -0.95 14.80 -6.07
C PHE A 132 -2.26 15.36 -6.67
N PRO A 133 -2.29 16.65 -7.07
CA PRO A 133 -3.47 17.31 -7.62
C PRO A 133 -3.67 16.91 -9.10
N THR A 134 -4.05 15.66 -9.35
CA THR A 134 -4.26 15.11 -10.69
C THR A 134 -5.64 14.45 -10.82
N PRO A 135 -6.36 14.63 -11.94
CA PRO A 135 -7.62 13.93 -12.17
C PRO A 135 -7.45 12.43 -12.44
N GLN A 136 -6.22 11.96 -12.64
CA GLN A 136 -5.92 10.55 -12.89
C GLN A 136 -5.99 9.68 -11.63
N ILE A 137 -6.17 10.30 -10.45
CA ILE A 137 -6.35 9.60 -9.17
C ILE A 137 -7.67 10.06 -8.54
N GLN A 138 -8.51 9.09 -8.23
CA GLN A 138 -9.69 9.29 -7.40
C GLN A 138 -9.33 8.96 -5.94
N TRP A 139 -9.44 9.94 -5.06
CA TRP A 139 -9.22 9.75 -3.63
C TRP A 139 -10.55 9.50 -2.92
N LEU A 140 -10.70 8.31 -2.34
CA LEU A 140 -11.93 7.82 -1.73
C LEU A 140 -11.73 7.55 -0.23
N GLU A 141 -12.58 8.12 0.61
CA GLU A 141 -12.65 7.75 2.02
C GLU A 141 -13.45 6.45 2.15
N GLY A 142 -12.87 5.47 2.88
CA GLY A 142 -13.53 4.18 3.04
C GLY A 142 -12.77 3.23 3.95
N ASP A 143 -13.47 2.17 4.33
CA ASP A 143 -12.94 1.09 5.15
C ASP A 143 -12.47 -0.07 4.26
N ALA A 144 -11.20 -0.46 4.40
CA ALA A 144 -10.63 -1.59 3.68
C ALA A 144 -11.28 -2.95 4.07
N MET A 145 -12.02 -2.98 5.17
CA MET A 145 -12.78 -4.16 5.60
C MET A 145 -14.15 -4.28 4.92
N HIS A 146 -14.65 -3.18 4.30
CA HIS A 146 -15.97 -3.08 3.65
C HIS A 146 -15.85 -2.19 2.41
N LEU A 147 -15.38 -2.75 1.31
CA LEU A 147 -15.07 -2.00 0.10
C LEU A 147 -16.35 -1.66 -0.70
N PRO A 148 -16.53 -0.37 -1.10
CA PRO A 148 -17.70 0.06 -1.86
C PRO A 148 -17.60 -0.29 -3.35
N PHE A 149 -17.12 -1.49 -3.66
CA PHE A 149 -16.95 -1.98 -5.02
C PHE A 149 -17.71 -3.29 -5.19
N PRO A 150 -18.31 -3.52 -6.39
CA PRO A 150 -18.93 -4.80 -6.72
C PRO A 150 -17.93 -5.96 -6.68
N ASP A 151 -18.46 -7.18 -6.56
CA ASP A 151 -17.69 -8.39 -6.73
C ASP A 151 -17.03 -8.43 -8.11
N ASN A 152 -15.82 -8.96 -8.18
CA ASN A 152 -15.11 -9.18 -9.44
C ASN A 152 -14.91 -7.91 -10.28
N SER A 153 -14.67 -6.76 -9.64
CA SER A 153 -14.66 -5.46 -10.30
C SER A 153 -13.30 -4.79 -10.38
N ILE A 154 -12.27 -5.27 -9.70
CA ILE A 154 -10.94 -4.66 -9.60
C ILE A 154 -9.87 -5.60 -10.16
N ASP A 155 -8.99 -5.10 -11.01
CA ASP A 155 -7.94 -5.90 -11.66
C ASP A 155 -6.66 -5.99 -10.82
N LEU A 156 -6.37 -4.94 -10.03
CA LEU A 156 -5.22 -4.89 -9.13
C LEU A 156 -5.61 -4.21 -7.82
N ILE A 157 -5.36 -4.88 -6.72
CA ILE A 157 -5.35 -4.27 -5.38
C ILE A 157 -3.91 -4.19 -4.90
N THR A 158 -3.51 -3.00 -4.40
CA THR A 158 -2.26 -2.82 -3.66
C THR A 158 -2.53 -2.25 -2.28
N THR A 159 -1.61 -2.49 -1.34
CA THR A 159 -1.53 -1.78 -0.08
C THR A 159 -0.06 -1.70 0.35
N ALA A 160 0.38 -0.52 0.78
CA ALA A 160 1.75 -0.29 1.21
C ALA A 160 1.79 0.21 2.66
N PHE A 161 2.37 -0.60 3.56
CA PHE A 161 2.53 -0.33 4.98
C PHE A 161 1.22 -0.08 5.75
N GLY A 162 0.08 -0.49 5.15
CA GLY A 162 -1.25 -0.33 5.70
C GLY A 162 -1.85 -1.63 6.24
N PHE A 163 -1.57 -2.77 5.60
CA PHE A 163 -2.22 -4.04 5.88
C PHE A 163 -2.06 -4.49 7.35
N ARG A 164 -0.88 -4.30 7.95
CA ARG A 164 -0.62 -4.65 9.37
C ARG A 164 -1.53 -3.92 10.36
N ASN A 165 -2.17 -2.83 9.94
CA ASN A 165 -3.06 -2.01 10.78
C ASN A 165 -4.52 -2.48 10.74
N LEU A 166 -4.87 -3.41 9.85
CA LEU A 166 -6.24 -3.93 9.73
C LEU A 166 -6.61 -4.78 10.95
N PRO A 167 -7.86 -4.68 11.44
CA PRO A 167 -8.29 -5.34 12.68
C PRO A 167 -8.46 -6.85 12.54
N ASN A 168 -8.64 -7.36 11.32
CA ASN A 168 -8.80 -8.79 11.02
C ASN A 168 -8.23 -9.09 9.64
N TYR A 169 -7.09 -9.78 9.59
CA TYR A 169 -6.40 -10.07 8.32
C TYR A 169 -7.17 -11.05 7.44
N ALA A 170 -7.81 -12.06 8.02
CA ALA A 170 -8.57 -13.05 7.26
C ALA A 170 -9.80 -12.41 6.61
N ALA A 171 -10.54 -11.58 7.35
CA ALA A 171 -11.70 -10.86 6.84
C ALA A 171 -11.30 -9.85 5.75
N ALA A 172 -10.18 -9.12 5.95
CA ALA A 172 -9.66 -8.20 4.94
C ALA A 172 -9.29 -8.92 3.64
N LEU A 173 -8.59 -10.06 3.73
CA LEU A 173 -8.22 -10.85 2.56
C LEU A 173 -9.44 -11.43 1.85
N ALA A 174 -10.48 -11.84 2.58
CA ALA A 174 -11.74 -12.28 2.01
C ALA A 174 -12.44 -11.14 1.24
N GLU A 175 -12.44 -9.92 1.79
CA GLU A 175 -13.01 -8.75 1.13
C GLU A 175 -12.20 -8.35 -0.12
N PHE A 176 -10.86 -8.37 -0.05
CA PHE A 176 -10.01 -8.13 -1.22
C PHE A 176 -10.24 -9.18 -2.30
N HIS A 177 -10.39 -10.45 -1.90
CA HIS A 177 -10.70 -11.52 -2.83
C HIS A 177 -12.09 -11.33 -3.45
N ARG A 178 -13.09 -10.87 -2.71
CA ARG A 178 -14.44 -10.61 -3.24
C ARG A 178 -14.40 -9.62 -4.39
N VAL A 179 -13.73 -8.46 -4.20
CA VAL A 179 -13.75 -7.37 -5.19
C VAL A 179 -12.78 -7.56 -6.35
N LEU A 180 -11.72 -8.36 -6.19
CA LEU A 180 -10.82 -8.68 -7.30
C LEU A 180 -11.54 -9.46 -8.40
N ALA A 181 -11.29 -9.09 -9.64
CA ALA A 181 -11.74 -9.83 -10.82
C ALA A 181 -11.03 -11.19 -10.92
N PRO A 182 -11.57 -12.17 -11.65
CA PRO A 182 -10.83 -13.39 -12.01
C PRO A 182 -9.49 -13.03 -12.68
N ASN A 183 -8.42 -13.68 -12.25
CA ASN A 183 -7.02 -13.35 -12.59
C ASN A 183 -6.52 -11.98 -12.08
N GLY A 184 -7.33 -11.25 -11.32
CA GLY A 184 -6.91 -10.03 -10.64
C GLY A 184 -5.81 -10.32 -9.61
N ARG A 185 -4.92 -9.34 -9.41
CA ARG A 185 -3.73 -9.51 -8.57
C ARG A 185 -3.80 -8.68 -7.30
N LEU A 186 -3.22 -9.22 -6.24
CA LEU A 186 -3.03 -8.56 -4.95
C LEU A 186 -1.55 -8.31 -4.71
N GLY A 187 -1.20 -7.11 -4.27
CA GLY A 187 0.13 -6.72 -3.82
C GLY A 187 0.10 -6.11 -2.42
N ILE A 188 0.80 -6.73 -1.46
CA ILE A 188 0.94 -6.20 -0.09
C ILE A 188 2.41 -5.93 0.17
N LEU A 189 2.79 -4.65 0.18
CA LEU A 189 4.11 -4.20 0.61
C LEU A 189 4.06 -3.93 2.12
N GLU A 190 4.86 -4.67 2.90
CA GLU A 190 4.82 -4.53 4.35
C GLU A 190 6.20 -4.68 5.00
N CYS A 191 6.34 -4.09 6.19
CA CYS A 191 7.51 -4.28 7.03
C CYS A 191 7.56 -5.70 7.57
N ASN A 192 8.76 -6.23 7.72
CA ASN A 192 9.00 -7.55 8.29
C ASN A 192 10.09 -7.48 9.36
N HIS A 193 10.23 -8.53 10.12
CA HIS A 193 11.35 -8.72 11.03
C HIS A 193 12.49 -9.46 10.33
N PRO A 194 13.62 -8.81 10.02
CA PRO A 194 14.82 -9.50 9.58
C PRO A 194 15.30 -10.50 10.64
N GLU A 195 15.84 -11.61 10.21
CA GLU A 195 16.41 -12.65 11.08
C GLU A 195 17.94 -12.57 11.12
N GLY A 196 18.56 -13.23 12.10
CA GLY A 196 20.01 -13.26 12.25
C GLY A 196 20.63 -11.92 12.66
N LEU A 197 21.89 -11.69 12.28
CA LEU A 197 22.66 -10.49 12.65
C LEU A 197 22.00 -9.19 12.14
N SER A 198 21.41 -9.19 10.94
CA SER A 198 20.67 -8.05 10.43
C SER A 198 19.43 -7.72 11.27
N GLY A 199 18.79 -8.74 11.84
CA GLY A 199 17.66 -8.57 12.75
C GLY A 199 18.05 -7.91 14.06
N ILE A 200 19.24 -8.22 14.62
CA ILE A 200 19.73 -7.59 15.84
C ILE A 200 19.93 -6.09 15.63
N GLY A 201 20.61 -5.68 14.57
CA GLY A 201 20.83 -4.27 14.24
C GLY A 201 19.51 -3.52 13.96
N TYR A 202 18.59 -4.15 13.25
CA TYR A 202 17.27 -3.59 12.95
C TYR A 202 16.42 -3.42 14.22
N ASN A 203 16.41 -4.40 15.12
CA ASN A 203 15.72 -4.31 16.40
C ASN A 203 16.31 -3.21 17.29
N LEU A 204 17.64 -3.10 17.36
CA LEU A 204 18.30 -2.03 18.11
C LEU A 204 17.87 -0.65 17.57
N TYR A 205 17.83 -0.51 16.25
CA TYR A 205 17.36 0.71 15.60
C TYR A 205 15.88 0.99 15.91
N LEU A 206 14.98 0.01 15.79
CA LEU A 206 13.55 0.18 16.05
C LEU A 206 13.24 0.52 17.51
N HIS A 207 13.96 -0.08 18.47
CA HIS A 207 13.65 0.10 19.89
C HIS A 207 14.38 1.28 20.54
N HIS A 208 15.51 1.72 20.00
CA HIS A 208 16.33 2.79 20.59
C HIS A 208 16.52 3.98 19.63
N GLY A 209 16.88 3.73 18.38
CA GLY A 209 17.12 4.80 17.41
C GLY A 209 15.85 5.54 17.03
N LEU A 210 14.80 4.79 16.74
CA LEU A 210 13.52 5.33 16.28
C LEU A 210 12.82 6.23 17.33
N PRO A 211 12.68 5.84 18.59
CA PRO A 211 12.09 6.70 19.61
C PRO A 211 12.87 7.99 19.86
N LEU A 212 14.22 7.94 19.75
CA LEU A 212 15.07 9.12 19.88
C LEU A 212 14.87 10.11 18.73
N ILE A 213 14.89 9.64 17.48
CA ILE A 213 14.67 10.47 16.30
C ILE A 213 13.24 11.01 16.29
N GLY A 214 12.28 10.12 16.58
CA GLY A 214 10.87 10.48 16.57
C GLY A 214 10.46 11.42 17.69
N GLY A 215 11.02 11.30 18.87
CA GLY A 215 10.79 12.22 19.98
C GLY A 215 11.29 13.64 19.73
N LEU A 216 12.33 13.79 18.90
CA LEU A 216 12.87 15.08 18.49
C LEU A 216 12.04 15.76 17.38
N ILE A 217 11.39 14.98 16.49
CA ILE A 217 10.72 15.49 15.28
C ILE A 217 9.22 15.65 15.47
N SER A 218 8.58 14.73 16.17
CA SER A 218 7.13 14.79 16.42
C SER A 218 6.84 14.78 17.91
N ARG A 219 5.94 15.63 18.33
CA ARG A 219 5.43 15.68 19.70
C ARG A 219 4.44 14.53 20.01
N GLN A 220 4.52 13.39 19.27
CA GLN A 220 3.55 12.28 19.33
C GLN A 220 4.24 10.95 19.73
N PRO A 221 4.63 10.77 20.98
CA PRO A 221 5.38 9.57 21.43
C PRO A 221 4.59 8.26 21.27
N ALA A 222 3.27 8.31 21.23
CA ALA A 222 2.41 7.13 21.06
C ALA A 222 2.60 6.43 19.72
N ALA A 223 2.78 7.18 18.63
CA ALA A 223 2.99 6.64 17.29
C ALA A 223 4.31 5.86 17.16
N TYR A 224 5.36 6.32 17.84
CA TYR A 224 6.68 5.66 17.83
C TYR A 224 6.72 4.38 18.65
N LYS A 225 5.85 4.24 19.65
CA LYS A 225 5.65 2.99 20.37
C LYS A 225 4.80 2.00 19.57
N TYR A 226 3.83 2.52 18.83
CA TYR A 226 2.92 1.70 18.01
C TYR A 226 3.64 1.00 16.85
N LEU A 227 4.52 1.70 16.12
CA LEU A 227 5.16 1.17 14.92
C LEU A 227 5.99 -0.10 15.20
N PRO A 228 6.97 -0.13 16.13
CA PRO A 228 7.70 -1.36 16.46
C PRO A 228 6.77 -2.47 16.94
N ALA A 229 5.76 -2.13 17.74
CA ALA A 229 4.82 -3.10 18.28
C ALA A 229 3.93 -3.73 17.19
N SER A 230 3.49 -2.94 16.21
CA SER A 230 2.69 -3.45 15.08
C SER A 230 3.52 -4.33 14.14
N ILE A 231 4.77 -3.95 13.86
CA ILE A 231 5.71 -4.78 13.08
C ILE A 231 5.96 -6.10 13.81
N ALA A 232 6.22 -6.07 15.13
CA ALA A 232 6.49 -7.26 15.92
C ALA A 232 5.35 -8.29 15.92
N LYS A 233 4.12 -7.80 15.80
CA LYS A 233 2.90 -8.63 15.79
C LYS A 233 2.50 -9.10 14.39
N PHE A 234 3.05 -8.50 13.33
CA PHE A 234 2.70 -8.85 11.96
C PHE A 234 3.14 -10.28 11.63
N PRO A 235 2.34 -11.08 10.91
CA PRO A 235 2.69 -12.45 10.53
C PRO A 235 4.01 -12.50 9.75
N ARG A 236 4.85 -13.47 10.07
CA ARG A 236 6.08 -13.72 9.29
C ARG A 236 5.73 -14.18 7.88
N PRO A 237 6.64 -14.04 6.90
CA PRO A 237 6.35 -14.38 5.50
C PRO A 237 5.71 -15.76 5.29
N PRO A 238 6.14 -16.86 5.90
CA PRO A 238 5.47 -18.15 5.73
C PRO A 238 4.01 -18.15 6.21
N GLN A 239 3.73 -17.48 7.34
CA GLN A 239 2.38 -17.36 7.90
C GLN A 239 1.48 -16.49 7.02
N MET A 240 2.02 -15.37 6.51
CA MET A 240 1.26 -14.50 5.61
C MET A 240 0.93 -15.20 4.28
N LEU A 241 1.87 -15.97 3.73
CA LEU A 241 1.63 -16.81 2.55
C LEU A 241 0.56 -17.89 2.81
N GLN A 242 0.48 -18.41 4.03
CA GLN A 242 -0.58 -19.34 4.43
C GLN A 242 -1.92 -18.64 4.49
N LEU A 243 -2.03 -17.46 5.13
CA LEU A 243 -3.26 -16.66 5.17
C LEU A 243 -3.80 -16.35 3.76
N LEU A 244 -2.91 -16.04 2.82
CA LEU A 244 -3.29 -15.82 1.42
C LEU A 244 -3.90 -17.07 0.79
N ARG A 245 -3.33 -18.27 1.04
CA ARG A 245 -3.89 -19.55 0.54
C ARG A 245 -5.24 -19.85 1.18
N GLU A 246 -5.37 -19.63 2.49
CA GLU A 246 -6.62 -19.83 3.24
C GLU A 246 -7.74 -18.88 2.76
N ALA A 247 -7.37 -17.68 2.28
CA ALA A 247 -8.27 -16.73 1.63
C ALA A 247 -8.51 -17.02 0.13
N ASN A 248 -8.19 -18.22 -0.36
CA ASN A 248 -8.39 -18.71 -1.73
C ASN A 248 -7.55 -18.00 -2.80
N PHE A 249 -6.48 -17.28 -2.41
CA PHE A 249 -5.52 -16.77 -3.38
C PHE A 249 -4.59 -17.88 -3.89
N THR A 250 -4.26 -17.81 -5.17
CA THR A 250 -3.35 -18.74 -5.84
C THR A 250 -1.96 -18.12 -6.02
N GLN A 251 -0.94 -18.97 -6.12
CA GLN A 251 0.45 -18.58 -6.37
C GLN A 251 0.98 -17.49 -5.42
N PRO A 252 0.73 -17.55 -4.10
CA PRO A 252 1.24 -16.53 -3.21
C PRO A 252 2.77 -16.60 -3.15
N THR A 253 3.41 -15.46 -3.39
CA THR A 253 4.86 -15.30 -3.35
C THR A 253 5.26 -14.16 -2.42
N TRP A 254 6.51 -14.15 -1.98
CA TRP A 254 7.09 -13.08 -1.19
C TRP A 254 8.49 -12.72 -1.70
N THR A 255 8.74 -11.44 -1.90
CA THR A 255 10.04 -10.90 -2.30
C THR A 255 10.51 -9.92 -1.25
N GLY A 256 11.58 -10.27 -0.54
CA GLY A 256 12.19 -9.41 0.48
C GLY A 256 12.99 -8.25 -0.12
N TYR A 257 12.89 -7.09 0.54
CA TYR A 257 13.64 -5.88 0.22
C TYR A 257 14.58 -5.54 1.39
N PHE A 258 15.73 -4.96 1.07
CA PHE A 258 16.73 -4.48 2.00
C PHE A 258 16.86 -5.35 3.27
N LEU A 259 17.71 -6.36 3.21
CA LEU A 259 17.94 -7.31 4.31
C LEU A 259 16.63 -7.94 4.86
N LYS A 260 15.58 -7.99 4.05
CA LYS A 260 14.24 -8.48 4.43
C LYS A 260 13.51 -7.62 5.48
N ALA A 261 13.92 -6.36 5.67
CA ALA A 261 13.24 -5.42 6.57
C ALA A 261 11.85 -5.01 6.06
N ALA A 262 11.65 -5.05 4.74
CA ALA A 262 10.35 -4.97 4.09
C ALA A 262 10.24 -6.03 3.00
N GLY A 263 9.05 -6.26 2.48
CA GLY A 263 8.86 -7.17 1.36
C GLY A 263 7.48 -7.07 0.73
N LEU A 264 7.42 -7.48 -0.53
CA LEU A 264 6.19 -7.52 -1.32
C LEU A 264 5.64 -8.94 -1.33
N TYR A 265 4.44 -9.11 -0.82
CA TYR A 265 3.61 -10.30 -1.02
C TYR A 265 2.77 -10.07 -2.28
N GLN A 266 2.69 -11.08 -3.12
CA GLN A 266 1.88 -11.08 -4.33
C GLN A 266 1.04 -12.34 -4.38
N ALA A 267 -0.18 -12.23 -4.87
CA ALA A 267 -1.06 -13.37 -5.08
C ALA A 267 -2.08 -13.05 -6.18
N THR A 268 -2.74 -14.08 -6.71
CA THR A 268 -3.71 -13.95 -7.80
C THR A 268 -5.04 -14.57 -7.37
N LYS A 269 -6.16 -13.91 -7.68
CA LYS A 269 -7.48 -14.53 -7.60
C LYS A 269 -7.66 -15.45 -8.80
N ARG A 270 -8.14 -16.67 -8.53
CA ARG A 270 -8.45 -17.64 -9.57
C ARG A 270 -9.80 -17.35 -10.22
#